data_fa3147b6cffe6cd609a84f615f4f9a00
#
_entry.id   fa3147b6cffe6cd609a84f615f4f9a00
#
_cell.length_a   1.000
_cell.length_b   1.000
_cell.length_c   1.000
_cell.angle_alpha   90.00
_cell.angle_beta   90.00
_cell.angle_gamma   90.00
#
_symmetry.space_group_name_H-M   'P 1'
#
loop_
_entity.id
_entity.type
_entity.pdbx_description
1 polymer ?
#
loop_
_entity_poly.entity_id
_entity_poly.type
_entity_poly.pdbx_seq_one_letter_code
_entity_poly.pdbx_strand_id
1 'polypeptide(L)'
;MIQEIARRRLPSRSRHATTYAMQRNSRSLLPLACVLLSLTGCAAGGAGLDLSPTSVPEVFWAIRCDTRQGPDRFRITQAESEALKRVPGLKPALVQVIHNDHESVVYYGRYRRTVEMGGSSATYRPDAMADLNFIRSLCMNVGGSDCWPFIYASLEELPSGRPRHPEWDLANAKGHWTLHVAVFYCEGPITNPKYLAEEYCGELREQGVEAYYYHGPMRSSVYVGLFPEEAIQTVSETNPLTGVLTVSNKIVDERLLKLQKQFPVSYQNGRRVNELVPDPATGQKKRLPFESFVVQVPSAAKKDRPRAKYE
;
A
#
# COMPACT_ATOMS: atom_id res chain seq x y z
N MET A 1 -34.77 -18.46 13.41
CA MET A 1 -35.16 -18.08 12.03
C MET A 1 -33.96 -17.95 11.06
N ILE A 2 -32.79 -18.49 11.38
CA ILE A 2 -31.59 -18.51 10.50
C ILE A 2 -31.30 -19.92 9.95
N GLN A 3 -32.04 -20.95 10.36
CA GLN A 3 -31.73 -22.36 10.02
C GLN A 3 -32.29 -22.89 8.68
N GLU A 4 -33.10 -22.13 7.95
CA GLU A 4 -33.86 -22.66 6.79
C GLU A 4 -33.22 -22.41 5.41
N ILE A 5 -32.13 -21.68 5.29
CA ILE A 5 -31.58 -21.26 3.99
C ILE A 5 -30.40 -22.13 3.49
N ALA A 6 -29.90 -23.07 4.30
CA ALA A 6 -28.72 -23.88 3.94
C ALA A 6 -29.00 -25.08 2.98
N ARG A 7 -30.21 -25.26 2.44
CA ARG A 7 -30.60 -26.49 1.70
C ARG A 7 -30.67 -26.40 0.17
N ARG A 8 -30.29 -25.30 -0.47
CA ARG A 8 -30.22 -25.30 -1.94
C ARG A 8 -28.80 -25.58 -2.42
N ARG A 9 -28.52 -26.85 -2.69
CA ARG A 9 -27.32 -27.35 -3.35
C ARG A 9 -27.29 -26.94 -4.81
N LEU A 10 -26.22 -26.30 -5.24
CA LEU A 10 -25.87 -26.13 -6.66
C LEU A 10 -25.34 -27.46 -7.23
N PRO A 11 -25.56 -27.76 -8.52
CA PRO A 11 -25.18 -29.02 -9.14
C PRO A 11 -23.66 -29.13 -9.31
N SER A 12 -23.14 -30.33 -9.04
CA SER A 12 -21.75 -30.73 -9.18
C SER A 12 -21.29 -30.70 -10.65
N ARG A 13 -20.24 -29.97 -10.96
CA ARG A 13 -19.48 -30.12 -12.20
C ARG A 13 -18.29 -31.06 -11.96
N SER A 14 -18.21 -32.07 -12.78
CA SER A 14 -17.18 -33.10 -12.81
C SER A 14 -15.78 -32.52 -13.06
N ARG A 15 -14.81 -33.05 -12.31
CA ARG A 15 -13.38 -32.76 -12.44
C ARG A 15 -12.76 -33.74 -13.45
N HIS A 16 -12.08 -33.22 -14.46
CA HIS A 16 -11.00 -33.95 -15.13
C HIS A 16 -9.67 -33.41 -14.59
N ALA A 17 -8.97 -34.27 -13.87
CA ALA A 17 -7.62 -34.02 -13.40
C ALA A 17 -6.62 -34.51 -14.47
N THR A 18 -5.78 -33.60 -14.97
CA THR A 18 -4.63 -33.97 -15.80
C THR A 18 -3.37 -33.79 -14.94
N THR A 19 -2.75 -34.92 -14.63
CA THR A 19 -1.51 -35.02 -13.86
C THR A 19 -0.31 -34.78 -14.79
N TYR A 20 0.51 -33.79 -14.53
CA TYR A 20 1.85 -33.66 -15.13
C TYR A 20 2.90 -33.95 -14.08
N ALA A 21 3.66 -35.00 -14.33
CA ALA A 21 4.84 -35.40 -13.56
C ALA A 21 6.03 -34.56 -14.01
N MET A 22 6.72 -33.93 -13.05
CA MET A 22 7.95 -33.18 -13.31
C MET A 22 9.14 -33.89 -12.69
N GLN A 23 10.05 -34.33 -13.54
CA GLN A 23 11.30 -35.01 -13.23
C GLN A 23 12.27 -34.11 -12.45
N ARG A 24 12.79 -34.65 -11.35
CA ARG A 24 13.91 -34.07 -10.59
C ARG A 24 15.25 -34.43 -11.26
N ASN A 25 16.03 -33.44 -11.60
CA ASN A 25 17.45 -33.59 -11.86
C ASN A 25 18.26 -32.97 -10.70
N SER A 26 18.94 -33.87 -9.97
CA SER A 26 19.96 -33.55 -8.98
C SER A 26 21.31 -33.35 -9.67
N ARG A 27 21.98 -32.24 -9.47
CA ARG A 27 23.43 -32.10 -9.71
C ARG A 27 24.11 -31.37 -8.56
N SER A 28 25.13 -32.02 -8.08
CA SER A 28 26.04 -31.75 -6.97
C SER A 28 26.82 -30.44 -7.09
N LEU A 29 27.03 -29.82 -5.92
CA LEU A 29 27.81 -28.59 -5.72
C LEU A 29 29.16 -28.89 -5.07
N LEU A 30 30.22 -28.26 -5.58
CA LEU A 30 31.48 -28.04 -4.92
C LEU A 30 31.61 -26.57 -4.47
N PRO A 31 32.26 -26.29 -3.33
CA PRO A 31 32.35 -24.94 -2.82
C PRO A 31 33.59 -24.21 -3.35
N LEU A 32 33.40 -22.98 -3.78
CA LEU A 32 34.48 -22.04 -4.11
C LEU A 32 34.60 -21.00 -2.98
N ALA A 33 35.75 -21.08 -2.28
CA ALA A 33 36.15 -20.07 -1.31
C ALA A 33 36.59 -18.79 -2.06
N CYS A 34 36.04 -17.64 -1.72
CA CYS A 34 36.50 -16.34 -2.18
C CYS A 34 37.00 -15.48 -1.03
N VAL A 35 38.21 -15.07 -1.21
CA VAL A 35 39.10 -14.25 -0.38
C VAL A 35 38.52 -12.83 -0.23
N LEU A 36 38.47 -12.35 1.01
CA LEU A 36 38.16 -10.97 1.39
C LEU A 36 39.30 -10.04 0.99
N LEU A 37 39.06 -9.11 0.10
CA LEU A 37 39.85 -7.89 -0.05
C LEU A 37 39.04 -6.71 0.47
N SER A 38 39.46 -6.20 1.61
CA SER A 38 38.97 -4.95 2.21
C SER A 38 39.47 -3.75 1.40
N LEU A 39 38.58 -3.10 0.68
CA LEU A 39 38.74 -1.75 0.13
C LEU A 39 37.90 -0.79 0.95
N THR A 40 38.54 -0.06 1.85
CA THR A 40 37.97 1.13 2.51
C THR A 40 37.78 2.24 1.48
N GLY A 41 36.57 2.35 0.98
CA GLY A 41 36.12 3.48 0.19
C GLY A 41 34.99 4.19 0.97
N CYS A 42 35.22 5.43 1.42
CA CYS A 42 34.20 6.30 1.94
C CYS A 42 33.20 6.61 0.82
N ALA A 43 32.19 5.78 0.69
CA ALA A 43 30.98 6.11 -0.06
C ALA A 43 29.92 6.53 0.98
N ALA A 44 29.27 7.66 0.74
CA ALA A 44 28.06 8.04 1.46
C ALA A 44 27.05 6.88 1.34
N GLY A 45 27.08 6.01 2.34
CA GLY A 45 26.31 4.78 2.34
C GLY A 45 24.86 5.10 2.64
N GLY A 46 24.02 4.95 1.66
CA GLY A 46 22.63 4.65 1.98
C GLY A 46 22.62 3.34 2.79
N ALA A 47 22.29 3.43 4.06
CA ALA A 47 22.10 2.26 4.91
C ALA A 47 21.07 1.37 4.22
N GLY A 48 21.48 0.18 3.82
CA GLY A 48 20.57 -0.81 3.24
C GLY A 48 19.63 -1.27 4.36
N LEU A 49 18.34 -1.08 4.18
CA LEU A 49 17.33 -1.64 5.06
C LEU A 49 17.53 -3.16 5.18
N ASP A 50 17.59 -3.67 6.40
CA ASP A 50 17.52 -5.11 6.66
C ASP A 50 16.08 -5.59 6.37
N LEU A 51 15.86 -6.04 5.14
CA LEU A 51 14.59 -6.60 4.69
C LEU A 51 14.45 -8.10 5.03
N SER A 52 15.19 -8.59 6.04
CA SER A 52 15.06 -9.98 6.49
C SER A 52 13.61 -10.28 6.85
N PRO A 53 13.02 -11.35 6.32
CA PRO A 53 11.60 -11.70 6.56
C PRO A 53 11.24 -11.89 8.04
N THR A 54 12.22 -12.14 8.89
CA THR A 54 12.05 -12.39 10.32
C THR A 54 11.86 -11.12 11.17
N SER A 55 12.25 -9.94 10.65
CA SER A 55 12.16 -8.68 11.37
C SER A 55 10.89 -7.86 11.07
N VAL A 56 10.24 -8.15 9.94
CA VAL A 56 9.06 -7.40 9.50
C VAL A 56 7.77 -8.03 10.01
N PRO A 57 6.95 -7.33 10.81
CA PRO A 57 5.66 -7.84 11.25
C PRO A 57 4.75 -8.20 10.08
N GLU A 58 4.11 -9.37 10.17
CA GLU A 58 3.26 -9.89 9.10
C GLU A 58 1.94 -9.11 9.03
N VAL A 59 1.55 -8.68 7.84
CA VAL A 59 0.28 -8.02 7.57
C VAL A 59 -0.74 -9.03 7.08
N PHE A 60 -1.91 -8.97 7.68
CA PHE A 60 -3.05 -9.79 7.28
C PHE A 60 -4.14 -8.91 6.66
N TRP A 61 -4.86 -9.51 5.75
CA TRP A 61 -6.06 -8.95 5.17
C TRP A 61 -7.28 -9.64 5.77
N ALA A 62 -8.36 -8.88 5.92
CA ALA A 62 -9.64 -9.38 6.39
C ALA A 62 -10.77 -8.81 5.53
N ILE A 63 -11.90 -9.45 5.57
CA ILE A 63 -13.12 -8.96 4.97
C ILE A 63 -13.74 -7.97 5.95
N ARG A 64 -13.78 -6.69 5.58
CA ARG A 64 -14.60 -5.69 6.27
C ARG A 64 -16.05 -5.97 5.92
N CYS A 65 -16.79 -6.52 6.86
CA CYS A 65 -18.19 -6.90 6.68
C CYS A 65 -19.11 -5.69 6.79
N ASP A 66 -18.92 -4.89 7.85
CA ASP A 66 -19.73 -3.68 8.07
C ASP A 66 -18.96 -2.66 8.91
N THR A 67 -19.39 -1.38 8.80
CA THR A 67 -18.82 -0.25 9.54
C THR A 67 -19.94 0.59 10.13
N ARG A 68 -19.88 0.84 11.42
CA ARG A 68 -20.87 1.65 12.15
C ARG A 68 -20.23 2.85 12.81
N GLN A 69 -20.93 3.97 12.76
CA GLN A 69 -20.59 5.21 13.42
C GLN A 69 -21.70 5.63 14.37
N GLY A 70 -21.43 6.62 15.21
CA GLY A 70 -22.40 7.14 16.17
C GLY A 70 -22.48 6.37 17.49
N PRO A 71 -23.40 6.76 18.40
CA PRO A 71 -23.42 6.29 19.79
C PRO A 71 -23.76 4.80 19.93
N ASP A 72 -24.59 4.26 19.05
CA ASP A 72 -25.02 2.86 19.08
C ASP A 72 -24.06 1.87 18.41
N ARG A 73 -22.96 2.35 17.85
CA ARG A 73 -22.02 1.55 17.04
C ARG A 73 -21.53 0.29 17.77
N PHE A 74 -21.20 0.39 19.04
CA PHE A 74 -20.72 -0.75 19.85
C PHE A 74 -21.76 -1.86 19.95
N ARG A 75 -23.01 -1.50 20.28
CA ARG A 75 -24.12 -2.44 20.43
C ARG A 75 -24.47 -3.11 19.10
N ILE A 76 -24.51 -2.33 18.02
CA ILE A 76 -24.86 -2.83 16.67
C ILE A 76 -23.78 -3.78 16.17
N THR A 77 -22.49 -3.40 16.19
CA THR A 77 -21.41 -4.25 15.70
C THR A 77 -21.23 -5.52 16.54
N GLN A 78 -21.51 -5.47 17.84
CA GLN A 78 -21.54 -6.66 18.68
C GLN A 78 -22.65 -7.63 18.22
N ALA A 79 -23.85 -7.14 17.98
CA ALA A 79 -24.97 -7.97 17.50
C ALA A 79 -24.68 -8.58 16.11
N GLU A 80 -24.09 -7.81 15.20
CA GLU A 80 -23.68 -8.26 13.87
C GLU A 80 -22.57 -9.32 13.94
N SER A 81 -21.59 -9.14 14.80
CA SER A 81 -20.52 -10.11 15.00
C SER A 81 -21.05 -11.44 15.54
N GLU A 82 -21.97 -11.38 16.51
CA GLU A 82 -22.60 -12.59 17.04
C GLU A 82 -23.52 -13.26 15.99
N ALA A 83 -24.16 -12.52 15.12
CA ALA A 83 -24.91 -13.07 13.99
C ALA A 83 -23.98 -13.80 13.01
N LEU A 84 -22.86 -13.17 12.60
CA LEU A 84 -21.87 -13.79 11.71
C LEU A 84 -21.25 -15.06 12.30
N LYS A 85 -20.95 -15.09 13.60
CA LYS A 85 -20.42 -16.29 14.27
C LYS A 85 -21.35 -17.50 14.21
N ARG A 86 -22.65 -17.29 14.01
CA ARG A 86 -23.66 -18.35 13.91
C ARG A 86 -23.95 -18.78 12.48
N VAL A 87 -23.36 -18.11 11.49
CA VAL A 87 -23.56 -18.47 10.08
C VAL A 87 -22.87 -19.80 9.77
N PRO A 88 -23.61 -20.84 9.31
CA PRO A 88 -23.00 -22.10 8.88
C PRO A 88 -22.01 -21.85 7.72
N GLY A 89 -20.81 -22.41 7.84
CA GLY A 89 -19.76 -22.25 6.83
C GLY A 89 -18.74 -21.17 7.16
N LEU A 90 -19.04 -20.24 8.07
CA LEU A 90 -18.05 -19.32 8.64
C LEU A 90 -17.38 -19.93 9.90
N LYS A 91 -16.15 -19.49 10.15
CA LYS A 91 -15.40 -19.87 11.37
C LYS A 91 -15.58 -18.79 12.44
N PRO A 92 -16.28 -19.08 13.55
CA PRO A 92 -16.55 -18.05 14.59
C PRO A 92 -15.31 -17.35 15.14
N ALA A 93 -14.20 -18.09 15.25
CA ALA A 93 -12.91 -17.56 15.74
C ALA A 93 -12.27 -16.51 14.81
N LEU A 94 -12.72 -16.43 13.55
CA LEU A 94 -12.22 -15.44 12.58
C LEU A 94 -13.09 -14.17 12.52
N VAL A 95 -14.19 -14.12 13.26
CA VAL A 95 -15.02 -12.89 13.39
C VAL A 95 -14.43 -12.03 14.49
N GLN A 96 -14.13 -10.79 14.20
CA GLN A 96 -13.59 -9.82 15.15
C GLN A 96 -14.21 -8.44 14.96
N VAL A 97 -14.26 -7.66 16.02
CA VAL A 97 -14.71 -6.27 15.98
C VAL A 97 -13.56 -5.38 16.41
N ILE A 98 -13.27 -4.36 15.62
CA ILE A 98 -12.25 -3.35 15.93
C ILE A 98 -12.96 -2.01 16.12
N HIS A 99 -12.71 -1.39 17.26
CA HIS A 99 -13.23 -0.07 17.61
C HIS A 99 -12.10 0.95 17.53
N ASN A 100 -12.36 2.08 16.86
CA ASN A 100 -11.51 3.27 16.95
C ASN A 100 -12.33 4.46 17.48
N ASP A 101 -11.75 5.66 17.48
CA ASP A 101 -12.39 6.84 18.07
C ASP A 101 -13.69 7.26 17.35
N HIS A 102 -13.85 6.91 16.07
CA HIS A 102 -14.93 7.38 15.21
C HIS A 102 -15.89 6.28 14.76
N GLU A 103 -15.42 5.04 14.64
CA GLU A 103 -16.19 3.95 14.07
C GLU A 103 -15.90 2.61 14.75
N SER A 104 -16.77 1.66 14.50
CA SER A 104 -16.64 0.25 14.88
C SER A 104 -16.82 -0.59 13.63
N VAL A 105 -15.90 -1.50 13.39
CA VAL A 105 -15.86 -2.31 12.17
C VAL A 105 -15.90 -3.79 12.51
N VAL A 106 -16.76 -4.52 11.83
CA VAL A 106 -16.83 -5.98 11.90
C VAL A 106 -15.99 -6.57 10.81
N TYR A 107 -14.98 -7.36 11.18
CA TYR A 107 -14.09 -8.07 10.26
C TYR A 107 -14.30 -9.56 10.32
N TYR A 108 -14.10 -10.24 9.19
CA TYR A 108 -14.02 -11.69 9.10
C TYR A 108 -12.76 -12.12 8.37
N GLY A 109 -12.12 -13.17 8.87
CA GLY A 109 -10.98 -13.80 8.23
C GLY A 109 -9.64 -13.20 8.62
N ARG A 110 -8.59 -13.90 8.19
CA ARG A 110 -7.20 -13.50 8.32
C ARG A 110 -6.42 -14.11 7.17
N TYR A 111 -6.22 -13.34 6.11
CA TYR A 111 -5.67 -13.82 4.86
C TYR A 111 -4.31 -13.18 4.60
N ARG A 112 -3.37 -13.96 4.08
CA ARG A 112 -2.14 -13.43 3.51
C ARG A 112 -2.43 -12.98 2.08
N ARG A 113 -1.91 -11.83 1.72
CA ARG A 113 -1.98 -11.35 0.33
C ARG A 113 -0.84 -11.99 -0.46
N THR A 114 -1.15 -12.57 -1.60
CA THR A 114 -0.15 -13.02 -2.57
C THR A 114 0.04 -11.93 -3.61
N VAL A 115 1.27 -11.46 -3.79
CA VAL A 115 1.62 -10.54 -4.87
C VAL A 115 2.44 -11.33 -5.87
N GLU A 116 1.98 -11.40 -7.11
CA GLU A 116 2.76 -12.01 -8.18
C GLU A 116 3.92 -11.08 -8.56
N MET A 117 5.13 -11.66 -8.68
CA MET A 117 6.32 -10.90 -9.10
C MET A 117 6.07 -10.31 -10.48
N GLY A 118 6.14 -8.97 -10.58
CA GLY A 118 5.95 -8.24 -11.84
C GLY A 118 4.52 -7.82 -12.16
N GLY A 119 3.54 -8.18 -11.34
CA GLY A 119 2.15 -7.75 -11.49
C GLY A 119 1.87 -6.41 -10.81
N SER A 120 1.24 -5.48 -11.52
CA SER A 120 0.71 -4.23 -10.94
C SER A 120 -0.57 -4.45 -10.12
N SER A 121 -1.13 -5.65 -10.14
CA SER A 121 -2.34 -6.03 -9.40
C SER A 121 -2.01 -7.08 -8.34
N ALA A 122 -2.46 -6.82 -7.13
CA ALA A 122 -2.40 -7.81 -6.07
C ALA A 122 -3.55 -8.80 -6.24
N THR A 123 -3.21 -10.06 -6.27
CA THR A 123 -4.19 -11.14 -6.33
C THR A 123 -4.53 -11.57 -4.91
N TYR A 124 -5.81 -11.61 -4.60
CA TYR A 124 -6.28 -12.21 -3.36
C TYR A 124 -6.31 -13.72 -3.50
N ARG A 125 -6.05 -14.41 -2.41
CA ARG A 125 -6.14 -15.88 -2.36
C ARG A 125 -7.55 -16.36 -2.72
N PRO A 126 -7.71 -17.50 -3.38
CA PRO A 126 -9.02 -18.04 -3.75
C PRO A 126 -9.96 -18.27 -2.55
N ASP A 127 -9.41 -18.63 -1.37
CA ASP A 127 -10.16 -18.79 -0.13
C ASP A 127 -10.75 -17.44 0.36
N ALA A 128 -9.96 -16.34 0.31
CA ALA A 128 -10.42 -15.01 0.68
C ALA A 128 -11.56 -14.53 -0.23
N MET A 129 -11.44 -14.78 -1.53
CA MET A 129 -12.48 -14.42 -2.50
C MET A 129 -13.74 -15.28 -2.35
N ALA A 130 -13.60 -16.56 -2.03
CA ALA A 130 -14.74 -17.44 -1.76
C ALA A 130 -15.52 -16.98 -0.53
N ASP A 131 -14.82 -16.68 0.57
CA ASP A 131 -15.43 -16.18 1.80
C ASP A 131 -16.07 -14.79 1.60
N LEU A 132 -15.43 -13.89 0.84
CA LEU A 132 -16.00 -12.58 0.50
C LEU A 132 -17.32 -12.72 -0.27
N ASN A 133 -17.34 -13.56 -1.30
CA ASN A 133 -18.55 -13.78 -2.10
C ASN A 133 -19.64 -14.46 -1.27
N PHE A 134 -19.27 -15.38 -0.39
CA PHE A 134 -20.21 -16.00 0.52
C PHE A 134 -20.83 -14.99 1.49
N ILE A 135 -20.01 -14.14 2.14
CA ILE A 135 -20.50 -13.09 3.06
C ILE A 135 -21.42 -12.11 2.34
N ARG A 136 -21.07 -11.68 1.13
CA ARG A 136 -21.92 -10.79 0.31
C ARG A 136 -23.26 -11.41 -0.06
N SER A 137 -23.30 -12.73 -0.19
CA SER A 137 -24.53 -13.48 -0.53
C SER A 137 -25.47 -13.74 0.66
N LEU A 138 -25.03 -13.40 1.89
CA LEU A 138 -25.87 -13.58 3.07
C LEU A 138 -27.12 -12.72 2.99
N CYS A 139 -28.27 -13.36 3.01
CA CYS A 139 -29.58 -12.73 2.95
C CYS A 139 -30.31 -12.95 4.28
N MET A 140 -30.98 -11.91 4.75
CA MET A 140 -31.85 -11.94 5.91
C MET A 140 -33.24 -11.48 5.52
N ASN A 141 -34.28 -12.12 6.04
CA ASN A 141 -35.63 -11.61 5.89
C ASN A 141 -35.99 -10.75 7.10
N VAL A 142 -36.26 -9.48 6.84
CA VAL A 142 -36.64 -8.50 7.85
C VAL A 142 -38.01 -7.92 7.49
N GLY A 143 -39.01 -8.23 8.31
CA GLY A 143 -40.35 -7.72 8.08
C GLY A 143 -41.01 -8.15 6.77
N GLY A 144 -40.63 -9.33 6.24
CA GLY A 144 -41.15 -9.85 4.96
C GLY A 144 -40.33 -9.42 3.72
N SER A 145 -39.29 -8.62 3.89
CA SER A 145 -38.41 -8.17 2.81
C SER A 145 -37.02 -8.80 2.95
N ASP A 146 -36.48 -9.27 1.85
CA ASP A 146 -35.12 -9.79 1.82
C ASP A 146 -34.11 -8.62 1.79
N CYS A 147 -33.06 -8.71 2.62
CA CYS A 147 -31.98 -7.75 2.66
C CYS A 147 -30.61 -8.47 2.73
N TRP A 148 -29.60 -7.83 2.17
CA TRP A 148 -28.22 -8.31 2.12
C TRP A 148 -27.33 -7.38 2.93
N PRO A 149 -27.21 -7.58 4.26
CA PRO A 149 -26.56 -6.63 5.17
C PRO A 149 -25.07 -6.43 4.84
N PHE A 150 -24.43 -7.42 4.22
CA PHE A 150 -23.00 -7.41 3.93
C PHE A 150 -22.66 -7.30 2.43
N ILE A 151 -23.57 -6.80 1.60
CA ILE A 151 -23.37 -6.71 0.13
C ILE A 151 -22.16 -5.84 -0.24
N TYR A 152 -21.84 -4.85 0.58
CA TYR A 152 -20.69 -3.94 0.41
C TYR A 152 -19.42 -4.41 1.11
N ALA A 153 -19.39 -5.64 1.63
CA ALA A 153 -18.18 -6.18 2.24
C ALA A 153 -16.99 -6.12 1.26
N SER A 154 -15.80 -5.81 1.77
CA SER A 154 -14.58 -5.65 0.97
C SER A 154 -13.37 -6.25 1.68
N LEU A 155 -12.38 -6.72 0.90
CA LEU A 155 -11.10 -7.14 1.45
C LEU A 155 -10.25 -5.90 1.71
N GLU A 156 -9.80 -5.77 2.96
CA GLU A 156 -8.96 -4.68 3.43
C GLU A 156 -7.81 -5.21 4.28
N GLU A 157 -6.77 -4.41 4.38
CA GLU A 157 -5.71 -4.68 5.34
C GLU A 157 -6.27 -4.57 6.76
N LEU A 158 -6.08 -5.63 7.54
CA LEU A 158 -6.48 -5.64 8.95
C LEU A 158 -5.64 -4.61 9.70
N PRO A 159 -6.25 -3.69 10.46
CA PRO A 159 -5.50 -2.68 11.19
C PRO A 159 -4.42 -3.30 12.07
N SER A 160 -3.17 -3.03 11.77
CA SER A 160 -1.99 -3.59 12.47
C SER A 160 -1.51 -2.72 13.64
N GLY A 161 -2.43 -2.02 14.28
CA GLY A 161 -2.10 -1.11 15.39
C GLY A 161 -1.95 0.36 14.96
N ARG A 162 -1.68 1.23 15.93
CA ARG A 162 -1.41 2.65 15.66
C ARG A 162 -0.01 2.79 15.07
N PRO A 163 0.21 3.76 14.16
CA PRO A 163 1.55 4.12 13.74
C PRO A 163 2.44 4.41 14.95
N ARG A 164 3.71 3.97 14.90
CA ARG A 164 4.65 4.20 16.03
C ARG A 164 4.94 5.67 16.26
N HIS A 165 4.93 6.45 15.18
CA HIS A 165 5.25 7.89 15.16
C HIS A 165 4.22 8.65 14.35
N PRO A 166 2.97 8.84 14.86
CA PRO A 166 1.91 9.53 14.12
C PRO A 166 2.26 10.98 13.78
N GLU A 167 3.19 11.59 14.52
CA GLU A 167 3.72 12.94 14.26
C GLU A 167 4.57 13.02 12.98
N TRP A 168 5.00 11.89 12.43
CA TRP A 168 5.75 11.81 11.16
C TRP A 168 4.84 11.54 9.95
N ASP A 169 3.53 11.40 10.17
CA ASP A 169 2.58 11.24 9.07
C ASP A 169 2.46 12.55 8.29
N LEU A 170 2.79 12.47 6.99
CA LEU A 170 2.74 13.61 6.08
C LEU A 170 1.33 14.22 5.96
N ALA A 171 0.28 13.44 6.23
CA ALA A 171 -1.10 13.94 6.24
C ALA A 171 -1.33 15.04 7.29
N ASN A 172 -0.53 15.04 8.37
CA ASN A 172 -0.58 16.00 9.46
C ASN A 172 0.47 17.13 9.31
N ALA A 173 1.36 17.04 8.33
CA ALA A 173 2.44 17.98 8.13
C ALA A 173 1.95 19.32 7.61
N LYS A 174 2.64 20.39 8.04
CA LYS A 174 2.34 21.79 7.64
C LYS A 174 3.38 22.26 6.62
N GLY A 175 3.16 21.95 5.36
CA GLY A 175 3.98 22.36 4.22
C GLY A 175 3.15 22.34 2.96
N HIS A 176 3.70 22.79 1.85
CA HIS A 176 3.06 22.75 0.54
C HIS A 176 3.71 21.68 -0.35
N TRP A 177 5.04 21.62 -0.38
CA TRP A 177 5.81 20.67 -1.16
C TRP A 177 6.71 19.82 -0.28
N THR A 178 7.00 18.61 -0.77
CA THR A 178 7.94 17.65 -0.18
C THR A 178 8.63 16.83 -1.27
N LEU A 179 9.80 16.25 -0.98
CA LEU A 179 10.53 15.41 -1.93
C LEU A 179 10.24 13.93 -1.65
N HIS A 180 9.71 13.21 -2.64
CA HIS A 180 9.50 11.77 -2.59
C HIS A 180 10.81 11.01 -2.79
N VAL A 181 11.20 10.15 -1.85
CA VAL A 181 12.49 9.44 -1.86
C VAL A 181 12.38 7.92 -1.82
N ALA A 182 11.24 7.38 -1.37
CA ALA A 182 11.02 5.94 -1.40
C ALA A 182 9.54 5.57 -1.42
N VAL A 183 9.25 4.40 -1.98
CA VAL A 183 7.93 3.76 -1.95
C VAL A 183 8.07 2.28 -1.60
N PHE A 184 7.17 1.82 -0.76
CA PHE A 184 7.03 0.42 -0.34
C PHE A 184 5.66 -0.09 -0.69
N TYR A 185 5.58 -1.29 -1.26
CA TYR A 185 4.34 -2.01 -1.54
C TYR A 185 4.56 -3.50 -1.36
N CYS A 186 3.46 -4.24 -1.17
CA CYS A 186 3.52 -5.68 -1.04
C CYS A 186 4.02 -6.30 -2.34
N GLU A 187 5.27 -6.76 -2.35
CA GLU A 187 5.87 -7.44 -3.49
C GLU A 187 6.94 -8.42 -2.98
N GLY A 188 6.91 -9.67 -3.48
CA GLY A 188 7.85 -10.69 -3.08
C GLY A 188 7.84 -10.93 -1.56
N PRO A 189 8.98 -10.75 -0.86
CA PRO A 189 9.07 -10.96 0.58
C PRO A 189 8.45 -9.83 1.41
N ILE A 190 8.08 -8.71 0.80
CA ILE A 190 7.56 -7.55 1.52
C ILE A 190 6.08 -7.74 1.77
N THR A 191 5.73 -7.94 3.03
CA THR A 191 4.36 -8.16 3.50
C THR A 191 3.79 -6.97 4.26
N ASN A 192 4.65 -6.09 4.81
CA ASN A 192 4.24 -4.92 5.57
C ASN A 192 4.91 -3.62 5.07
N PRO A 193 4.41 -3.02 3.99
CA PRO A 193 4.97 -1.79 3.45
C PRO A 193 4.85 -0.58 4.40
N LYS A 194 3.84 -0.57 5.29
CA LYS A 194 3.68 0.50 6.30
C LYS A 194 4.81 0.48 7.30
N TYR A 195 5.10 -0.68 7.86
CA TYR A 195 6.20 -0.87 8.79
C TYR A 195 7.53 -0.42 8.17
N LEU A 196 7.82 -0.85 6.93
CA LEU A 196 9.07 -0.49 6.26
C LEU A 196 9.19 1.01 5.97
N ALA A 197 8.08 1.67 5.63
CA ALA A 197 8.09 3.12 5.44
C ALA A 197 8.33 3.87 6.75
N GLU A 198 7.74 3.43 7.86
CA GLU A 198 8.00 4.00 9.19
C GLU A 198 9.44 3.77 9.65
N GLU A 199 9.98 2.56 9.46
CA GLU A 199 11.39 2.24 9.76
C GLU A 199 12.35 3.14 8.96
N TYR A 200 12.19 3.19 7.64
CA TYR A 200 13.05 4.02 6.79
C TYR A 200 12.93 5.51 7.13
N CYS A 201 11.72 5.98 7.47
CA CYS A 201 11.53 7.33 7.97
C CYS A 201 12.31 7.57 9.28
N GLY A 202 12.30 6.59 10.21
CA GLY A 202 13.09 6.62 11.45
C GLY A 202 14.59 6.68 11.20
N GLU A 203 15.12 5.83 10.34
CA GLU A 203 16.54 5.84 9.96
C GLU A 203 17.00 7.19 9.38
N LEU A 204 16.17 7.80 8.52
CA LEU A 204 16.47 9.13 7.98
C LEU A 204 16.49 10.19 9.07
N ARG A 205 15.57 10.12 10.04
CA ARG A 205 15.52 11.05 11.17
C ARG A 205 16.68 10.88 12.13
N GLU A 206 17.14 9.67 12.38
CA GLU A 206 18.37 9.39 13.13
C GLU A 206 19.61 10.01 12.46
N GLN A 207 19.61 10.12 11.13
CA GLN A 207 20.62 10.81 10.34
C GLN A 207 20.44 12.34 10.30
N GLY A 208 19.47 12.88 11.04
CA GLY A 208 19.17 14.31 11.10
C GLY A 208 18.39 14.84 9.89
N VAL A 209 17.80 13.96 9.08
CA VAL A 209 16.96 14.36 7.95
C VAL A 209 15.52 14.50 8.41
N GLU A 210 14.88 15.60 8.06
CA GLU A 210 13.45 15.81 8.28
C GLU A 210 12.65 14.90 7.32
N ALA A 211 12.20 13.72 7.80
CA ALA A 211 11.51 12.72 7.00
C ALA A 211 10.08 12.49 7.47
N TYR A 212 9.22 12.10 6.54
CA TYR A 212 7.80 11.83 6.73
C TYR A 212 7.40 10.58 5.98
N TYR A 213 6.38 9.86 6.48
CA TYR A 213 5.74 8.79 5.73
C TYR A 213 4.29 9.16 5.37
N TYR A 214 3.76 8.49 4.36
CA TYR A 214 2.35 8.55 4.02
C TYR A 214 1.84 7.16 3.61
N HIS A 215 0.81 6.70 4.33
CA HIS A 215 0.18 5.41 4.07
C HIS A 215 -1.01 5.56 3.13
N GLY A 216 -0.84 5.12 1.88
CA GLY A 216 -1.93 4.96 0.94
C GLY A 216 -2.56 3.57 1.03
N PRO A 217 -3.65 3.32 0.30
CA PRO A 217 -4.38 2.05 0.34
C PRO A 217 -3.57 0.86 -0.20
N MET A 218 -2.61 1.09 -1.08
CA MET A 218 -1.85 0.05 -1.77
C MET A 218 -0.34 0.14 -1.55
N ARG A 219 0.15 1.28 -1.07
CA ARG A 219 1.56 1.57 -0.91
C ARG A 219 1.80 2.54 0.23
N SER A 220 3.00 2.51 0.78
CA SER A 220 3.47 3.48 1.74
C SER A 220 4.70 4.18 1.18
N SER A 221 4.74 5.48 1.26
CA SER A 221 5.81 6.29 0.68
C SER A 221 6.54 7.07 1.76
N VAL A 222 7.81 7.38 1.51
CA VAL A 222 8.66 8.21 2.39
C VAL A 222 9.09 9.46 1.65
N TYR A 223 9.07 10.56 2.38
CA TYR A 223 9.30 11.89 1.89
C TYR A 223 10.28 12.63 2.79
N VAL A 224 10.99 13.60 2.25
CA VAL A 224 11.94 14.40 3.02
C VAL A 224 11.74 15.90 2.81
N GLY A 225 11.85 16.65 3.90
CA GLY A 225 11.70 18.08 3.94
C GLY A 225 10.26 18.57 3.69
N LEU A 226 9.98 19.77 4.22
CA LEU A 226 8.74 20.50 3.96
C LEU A 226 9.09 21.89 3.44
N PHE A 227 8.43 22.26 2.35
CA PHE A 227 8.71 23.51 1.65
C PHE A 227 7.43 24.30 1.44
N PRO A 228 7.53 25.66 1.40
CA PRO A 228 6.40 26.51 1.13
C PRO A 228 5.97 26.44 -0.35
N GLU A 229 4.85 27.04 -0.68
CA GLU A 229 4.28 27.06 -2.03
C GLU A 229 5.26 27.66 -3.05
N GLU A 230 5.96 28.73 -2.65
CA GLU A 230 6.91 29.48 -3.48
C GLU A 230 8.19 28.70 -3.81
N ALA A 231 8.41 27.54 -3.19
CA ALA A 231 9.58 26.70 -3.47
C ALA A 231 9.61 26.16 -4.91
N ILE A 232 8.45 26.16 -5.58
CA ILE A 232 8.30 25.78 -6.97
C ILE A 232 7.58 26.87 -7.74
N GLN A 233 8.14 27.23 -8.89
CA GLN A 233 7.53 28.16 -9.84
C GLN A 233 7.09 27.42 -11.09
N THR A 234 5.84 27.63 -11.49
CA THR A 234 5.35 27.20 -12.79
C THR A 234 5.84 28.17 -13.85
N VAL A 235 6.62 27.67 -14.80
CA VAL A 235 7.16 28.45 -15.91
C VAL A 235 6.46 27.98 -17.20
N SER A 236 5.94 28.93 -17.94
CA SER A 236 5.31 28.69 -19.24
C SER A 236 6.22 29.24 -20.35
N GLU A 237 6.71 28.36 -21.20
CA GLU A 237 7.58 28.72 -22.33
C GLU A 237 6.89 28.34 -23.65
N THR A 238 6.81 29.29 -24.56
CA THR A 238 6.32 29.02 -25.91
C THR A 238 7.51 28.78 -26.84
N ASN A 239 7.57 27.62 -27.47
CA ASN A 239 8.59 27.33 -28.46
C ASN A 239 8.41 28.29 -29.66
N PRO A 240 9.40 29.15 -29.96
CA PRO A 240 9.25 30.17 -30.99
C PRO A 240 9.13 29.61 -32.41
N LEU A 241 9.56 28.37 -32.64
CA LEU A 241 9.52 27.73 -33.96
C LEU A 241 8.22 26.95 -34.20
N THR A 242 7.65 26.36 -33.15
CA THR A 242 6.48 25.48 -33.29
C THR A 242 5.20 26.09 -32.72
N GLY A 243 5.28 27.19 -31.96
CA GLY A 243 4.15 27.77 -31.24
C GLY A 243 3.64 26.92 -30.07
N VAL A 244 4.28 25.79 -29.75
CA VAL A 244 3.85 24.90 -28.68
C VAL A 244 4.16 25.52 -27.34
N LEU A 245 3.12 25.66 -26.51
CA LEU A 245 3.24 26.07 -25.10
C LEU A 245 3.66 24.88 -24.23
N THR A 246 4.83 24.99 -23.60
CA THR A 246 5.29 24.03 -22.59
C THR A 246 5.16 24.64 -21.22
N VAL A 247 4.45 23.95 -20.32
CA VAL A 247 4.33 24.33 -18.91
C VAL A 247 5.19 23.38 -18.09
N SER A 248 6.15 23.94 -17.34
CA SER A 248 7.04 23.15 -16.49
C SER A 248 7.13 23.74 -15.08
N ASN A 249 7.38 22.88 -14.10
CA ASN A 249 7.61 23.29 -12.72
C ASN A 249 9.11 23.34 -12.44
N LYS A 250 9.61 24.52 -12.06
CA LYS A 250 11.01 24.74 -11.72
C LYS A 250 11.16 24.88 -10.22
N ILE A 251 12.07 24.11 -9.63
CA ILE A 251 12.45 24.27 -8.23
C ILE A 251 13.31 25.53 -8.11
N VAL A 252 12.89 26.43 -7.22
CA VAL A 252 13.60 27.70 -6.96
C VAL A 252 14.14 27.79 -5.52
N ASP A 253 13.65 26.97 -4.60
CA ASP A 253 14.17 26.90 -3.22
C ASP A 253 15.50 26.12 -3.20
N GLU A 254 16.56 26.80 -2.75
CA GLU A 254 17.92 26.22 -2.69
C GLU A 254 18.01 25.02 -1.72
N ARG A 255 17.22 25.02 -0.64
CA ARG A 255 17.19 23.91 0.33
C ARG A 255 16.61 22.66 -0.33
N LEU A 256 15.55 22.83 -1.13
CA LEU A 256 14.95 21.73 -1.88
C LEU A 256 15.90 21.19 -2.96
N LEU A 257 16.59 22.09 -3.69
CA LEU A 257 17.64 21.68 -4.66
C LEU A 257 18.80 20.94 -3.99
N LYS A 258 19.22 21.40 -2.80
CA LYS A 258 20.28 20.69 -2.02
C LYS A 258 19.79 19.32 -1.58
N LEU A 259 18.55 19.23 -1.11
CA LEU A 259 17.96 17.95 -0.67
C LEU A 259 17.79 16.97 -1.83
N GLN A 260 17.37 17.43 -3.01
CA GLN A 260 17.30 16.61 -4.22
C GLN A 260 18.67 16.09 -4.66
N LYS A 261 19.74 16.88 -4.51
CA LYS A 261 21.12 16.43 -4.75
C LYS A 261 21.57 15.38 -3.72
N GLN A 262 21.12 15.47 -2.49
CA GLN A 262 21.40 14.50 -1.43
C GLN A 262 20.63 13.17 -1.67
N PHE A 263 19.40 13.26 -2.15
CA PHE A 263 18.52 12.14 -2.47
C PHE A 263 18.16 12.13 -3.98
N PRO A 264 19.13 11.84 -4.87
CA PRO A 264 18.92 12.00 -6.31
C PRO A 264 17.99 10.95 -6.92
N VAL A 265 17.75 9.85 -6.23
CA VAL A 265 16.94 8.72 -6.72
C VAL A 265 15.84 8.35 -5.73
N SER A 266 14.73 7.88 -6.26
CA SER A 266 13.64 7.29 -5.48
C SER A 266 13.82 5.78 -5.42
N TYR A 267 13.71 5.21 -4.23
CA TYR A 267 13.82 3.78 -3.99
C TYR A 267 12.45 3.12 -4.05
N GLN A 268 12.44 1.91 -4.59
CA GLN A 268 11.25 1.06 -4.64
C GLN A 268 11.54 -0.22 -3.85
N ASN A 269 10.78 -0.46 -2.78
CA ASN A 269 11.01 -1.61 -1.91
C ASN A 269 12.48 -1.74 -1.47
N GLY A 270 13.12 -0.59 -1.11
CA GLY A 270 14.53 -0.52 -0.71
C GLY A 270 15.56 -0.72 -1.83
N ARG A 271 15.12 -0.80 -3.09
CA ARG A 271 16.00 -1.02 -4.25
C ARG A 271 15.98 0.17 -5.20
N ARG A 272 17.11 0.43 -5.85
CA ARG A 272 17.15 1.37 -6.98
C ARG A 272 16.40 0.76 -8.17
N VAL A 273 15.50 1.54 -8.74
CA VAL A 273 14.78 1.18 -9.96
C VAL A 273 15.29 2.05 -11.10
N ASN A 274 15.39 1.47 -12.28
CA ASN A 274 15.69 2.21 -13.50
C ASN A 274 14.46 2.29 -14.38
N GLU A 275 14.23 3.44 -14.95
CA GLU A 275 13.24 3.64 -15.99
C GLU A 275 13.88 3.67 -17.39
N LEU A 276 13.08 3.34 -18.40
CA LEU A 276 13.49 3.40 -19.79
C LEU A 276 13.04 4.74 -20.39
N VAL A 277 13.95 5.69 -20.48
CA VAL A 277 13.68 7.03 -21.02
C VAL A 277 14.16 7.09 -22.46
N PRO A 278 13.34 7.59 -23.41
CA PRO A 278 13.80 7.83 -24.78
C PRO A 278 14.88 8.91 -24.79
N ASP A 279 16.00 8.63 -25.43
CA ASP A 279 17.02 9.65 -25.68
C ASP A 279 16.50 10.61 -26.78
N PRO A 280 16.37 11.91 -26.48
CA PRO A 280 15.82 12.87 -27.44
C PRO A 280 16.63 13.00 -28.74
N ALA A 281 17.94 12.71 -28.69
CA ALA A 281 18.82 12.83 -29.87
C ALA A 281 18.80 11.60 -30.77
N THR A 282 18.62 10.40 -30.20
CA THR A 282 18.75 9.14 -30.94
C THR A 282 17.46 8.33 -31.01
N GLY A 283 16.44 8.67 -30.21
CA GLY A 283 15.21 7.89 -30.05
C GLY A 283 15.41 6.53 -29.35
N GLN A 284 16.65 6.16 -29.02
CA GLN A 284 16.94 4.92 -28.32
C GLN A 284 16.55 5.01 -26.84
N LYS A 285 16.03 3.91 -26.28
CA LYS A 285 15.70 3.85 -24.87
C LYS A 285 16.95 3.66 -24.02
N LYS A 286 17.21 4.62 -23.12
CA LYS A 286 18.30 4.58 -22.14
C LYS A 286 17.75 4.23 -20.77
N ARG A 287 18.46 3.36 -20.03
CA ARG A 287 18.13 3.09 -18.62
C ARG A 287 18.71 4.20 -17.74
N LEU A 288 17.84 4.95 -17.08
CA LEU A 288 18.20 5.95 -16.10
C LEU A 288 17.62 5.57 -14.73
N PRO A 289 18.31 5.90 -13.62
CA PRO A 289 17.73 5.73 -12.30
C PRO A 289 16.42 6.53 -12.21
N PHE A 290 15.42 5.95 -11.53
CA PHE A 290 14.18 6.69 -11.25
C PHE A 290 14.49 7.80 -10.24
N GLU A 291 14.39 9.05 -10.69
CA GLU A 291 14.76 10.20 -9.89
C GLU A 291 13.77 10.45 -8.75
N SER A 292 14.27 11.05 -7.66
CA SER A 292 13.39 11.63 -6.64
C SER A 292 12.62 12.81 -7.24
N PHE A 293 11.38 12.99 -6.83
CA PHE A 293 10.51 14.01 -7.41
C PHE A 293 9.69 14.72 -6.34
N VAL A 294 9.36 15.98 -6.63
CA VAL A 294 8.59 16.81 -5.71
C VAL A 294 7.11 16.49 -5.84
N VAL A 295 6.43 16.44 -4.70
CA VAL A 295 4.98 16.25 -4.62
C VAL A 295 4.35 17.24 -3.68
N GLN A 296 3.08 17.52 -3.91
CA GLN A 296 2.29 18.36 -3.02
C GLN A 296 1.91 17.59 -1.77
N VAL A 297 2.03 18.23 -0.60
CA VAL A 297 1.62 17.66 0.68
C VAL A 297 0.10 17.47 0.70
N PRO A 298 -0.44 16.33 1.19
CA PRO A 298 -1.88 16.02 1.13
C PRO A 298 -2.78 17.08 1.79
N SER A 299 -2.31 17.74 2.84
CA SER A 299 -3.03 18.82 3.52
C SER A 299 -3.15 20.08 2.67
N ALA A 300 -2.13 20.41 1.87
CA ALA A 300 -2.14 21.52 0.92
C ALA A 300 -3.04 21.20 -0.28
N ALA A 301 -2.94 20.00 -0.85
CA ALA A 301 -3.76 19.54 -1.97
C ALA A 301 -5.28 19.60 -1.69
N LYS A 302 -5.69 19.47 -0.42
CA LYS A 302 -7.10 19.62 -0.04
C LYS A 302 -7.58 21.07 -0.06
N LYS A 303 -6.70 22.03 0.18
CA LYS A 303 -7.03 23.48 0.16
C LYS A 303 -7.21 24.00 -1.27
N ASP A 304 -6.45 23.47 -2.21
CA ASP A 304 -6.44 23.92 -3.61
C ASP A 304 -7.60 23.35 -4.44
N ARG A 305 -8.36 22.37 -3.91
CA ARG A 305 -9.56 21.89 -4.59
C ARG A 305 -10.66 22.97 -4.50
N PRO A 306 -11.12 23.54 -5.64
CA PRO A 306 -12.27 24.43 -5.62
C PRO A 306 -13.44 23.67 -5.00
N ARG A 307 -14.08 24.25 -3.98
CA ARG A 307 -15.34 23.74 -3.46
C ARG A 307 -16.33 23.70 -4.62
N ALA A 308 -16.68 22.51 -5.08
CA ALA A 308 -17.79 22.35 -6.03
C ALA A 308 -19.01 23.00 -5.38
N LYS A 309 -19.40 24.16 -5.89
CA LYS A 309 -20.70 24.76 -5.56
C LYS A 309 -21.73 23.87 -6.25
N TYR A 310 -22.35 23.00 -5.50
CA TYR A 310 -23.60 22.40 -5.91
C TYR A 310 -24.67 23.49 -5.68
N GLU A 311 -25.07 24.18 -6.75
CA GLU A 311 -26.31 24.91 -6.82
C GLU A 311 -27.45 23.96 -7.20
#